data_7412aea5e68ff6ef03e9d6c447470cc7
#
_entry.id   7412aea5e68ff6ef03e9d6c447470cc7
#
_cell.length_a   1.000
_cell.length_b   1.000
_cell.length_c   1.000
_cell.angle_alpha   90.00
_cell.angle_beta   90.00
_cell.angle_gamma   90.00
#
_symmetry.space_group_name_H-M   'P 1'
#
loop_
_entity.id
_entity.type
_entity.pdbx_description
1 polymer ?
#
loop_
_entity_poly.entity_id
_entity_poly.type
_entity_poly.pdbx_seq_one_letter_code
_entity_poly.pdbx_strand_id
1 'polypeptide(L)'
;LAKDAAGQWTNPLRDDRDKRLPRIAGPSSLVIFGVTGDLAKRKLMPAVYDLANRGLLPPGFALVGFARRDWDHEDFSEVVHDAVRAHSRTPFREDVWERLSEGFRFVQGTFDDDTAFEKLRDTLGELDEKRGTEGNHAFYLSIPPAAFPVVCEQLSKSGLAEQSDDHWRRVVIEKPFGHDLESAKELNSVVNTVFPEHSVFRIDHYLGKETVQNILALRFANQLFDPVWSSHYVDHVQITMAEDIGLGGRAGYYDGIGAARDVIQNHLIQLMALIAMEEPISFEPHELQTEKIKVLSATRNILPLDENTARGQYEAGWQGSEEVPGLKDEKGFAADSTTETFAAIALEVDSRRWAGVPFYLRTGKRLGRRVTEIALVFKRAPHLPFDQTMTEELSQNALVIRVQPDEGITLRFGSKVPGSSMEVRDVNMDFSYGQAFTESSPEAYERLILDVLLGEPSLFPVNAEVELSWKILDPVLEHWAANGKPDGYESGTWGPRSAEEMLARHGRTWRRP
;
A
#
# COMPACT_ATOMS: atom_id res chain seq x y z
N LEU A 1 -4.50 -23.44 27.70
CA LEU A 1 -5.33 -24.14 26.72
C LEU A 1 -6.80 -23.87 27.06
N ALA A 2 -7.52 -23.17 26.20
CA ALA A 2 -8.96 -22.96 26.34
C ALA A 2 -9.69 -24.21 25.82
N LYS A 3 -10.83 -24.56 26.43
CA LYS A 3 -11.77 -25.53 25.86
C LYS A 3 -12.86 -24.78 25.11
N ASP A 4 -13.26 -25.28 23.96
CA ASP A 4 -14.43 -24.79 23.24
C ASP A 4 -15.76 -25.13 23.97
N ALA A 5 -16.88 -24.69 23.45
CA ALA A 5 -18.20 -24.99 24.01
C ALA A 5 -18.53 -26.50 24.06
N ALA A 6 -17.81 -27.32 23.29
CA ALA A 6 -17.93 -28.79 23.28
C ALA A 6 -16.92 -29.48 24.21
N GLY A 7 -16.08 -28.69 24.92
CA GLY A 7 -15.08 -29.23 25.88
C GLY A 7 -13.80 -29.74 25.23
N GLN A 8 -13.59 -29.48 23.93
CA GLN A 8 -12.36 -29.82 23.22
C GLN A 8 -11.27 -28.75 23.44
N TRP A 9 -10.00 -29.18 23.44
CA TRP A 9 -8.86 -28.30 23.56
C TRP A 9 -8.65 -27.56 22.24
N THR A 10 -8.84 -26.24 22.24
CA THR A 10 -8.56 -25.40 21.08
C THR A 10 -7.11 -24.94 21.08
N ASN A 11 -6.53 -24.88 19.89
CA ASN A 11 -5.24 -24.23 19.71
C ASN A 11 -5.43 -22.71 19.93
N PRO A 12 -4.80 -22.09 20.97
CA PRO A 12 -4.97 -20.66 21.22
C PRO A 12 -4.51 -19.78 20.07
N LEU A 13 -3.62 -20.27 19.19
CA LEU A 13 -3.21 -19.57 17.96
C LEU A 13 -4.31 -19.56 16.87
N ARG A 14 -5.42 -20.24 17.08
CA ARG A 14 -6.61 -20.26 16.23
C ARG A 14 -7.84 -19.65 16.93
N ASP A 15 -7.69 -19.09 18.11
CA ASP A 15 -8.78 -18.38 18.80
C ASP A 15 -8.91 -16.97 18.22
N ASP A 16 -9.99 -16.72 17.51
CA ASP A 16 -10.29 -15.42 16.88
C ASP A 16 -10.41 -14.28 17.90
N ARG A 17 -10.67 -14.61 19.16
CA ARG A 17 -10.80 -13.63 20.24
C ARG A 17 -9.47 -13.26 20.89
N ASP A 18 -8.42 -14.07 20.76
CA ASP A 18 -7.09 -13.75 21.29
C ASP A 18 -6.18 -13.14 20.21
N LYS A 19 -6.28 -11.83 20.03
CA LYS A 19 -5.48 -11.06 19.07
C LYS A 19 -4.03 -10.79 19.54
N ARG A 20 -3.61 -11.28 20.71
CA ARG A 20 -2.24 -11.09 21.24
C ARG A 20 -1.21 -12.02 20.59
N LEU A 21 -1.67 -13.12 20.05
CA LEU A 21 -0.81 -14.13 19.42
C LEU A 21 -0.95 -14.09 17.90
N PRO A 22 0.13 -14.39 17.15
CA PRO A 22 0.04 -14.55 15.70
C PRO A 22 -0.96 -15.65 15.37
N ARG A 23 -1.92 -15.36 14.50
CA ARG A 23 -2.92 -16.34 14.07
C ARG A 23 -2.31 -17.25 13.00
N ILE A 24 -2.58 -18.53 13.09
CA ILE A 24 -2.20 -19.53 12.07
C ILE A 24 -3.37 -19.65 11.08
N ALA A 25 -3.07 -19.59 9.77
CA ALA A 25 -4.06 -19.83 8.73
C ALA A 25 -4.69 -21.24 8.89
N GLY A 26 -5.98 -21.34 8.61
CA GLY A 26 -6.70 -22.61 8.52
C GLY A 26 -6.33 -23.41 7.27
N PRO A 27 -6.82 -24.66 7.16
CA PRO A 27 -6.68 -25.46 5.95
C PRO A 27 -7.09 -24.67 4.71
N SER A 28 -6.20 -24.60 3.71
CA SER A 28 -6.45 -23.77 2.53
C SER A 28 -5.43 -23.98 1.42
N SER A 29 -5.79 -23.53 0.22
CA SER A 29 -4.87 -23.38 -0.90
C SER A 29 -4.83 -21.95 -1.42
N LEU A 30 -3.68 -21.58 -2.02
CA LEU A 30 -3.48 -20.32 -2.74
C LEU A 30 -3.20 -20.62 -4.20
N VAL A 31 -4.05 -20.14 -5.09
CA VAL A 31 -3.87 -20.23 -6.55
C VAL A 31 -3.34 -18.89 -7.05
N ILE A 32 -2.18 -18.88 -7.71
CA ILE A 32 -1.59 -17.65 -8.27
C ILE A 32 -1.74 -17.68 -9.79
N PHE A 33 -2.63 -16.86 -10.33
CA PHE A 33 -2.72 -16.58 -11.76
C PHE A 33 -1.58 -15.65 -12.19
N GLY A 34 -0.91 -15.98 -13.29
CA GLY A 34 0.24 -15.22 -13.75
C GLY A 34 1.51 -15.47 -12.90
N VAL A 35 1.64 -16.67 -12.39
CA VAL A 35 2.72 -17.09 -11.48
C VAL A 35 4.14 -16.94 -12.06
N THR A 36 4.28 -16.76 -13.37
CA THR A 36 5.57 -16.52 -14.05
C THR A 36 6.04 -15.06 -13.98
N GLY A 37 5.21 -14.15 -13.47
CA GLY A 37 5.49 -12.73 -13.38
C GLY A 37 6.50 -12.35 -12.28
N ASP A 38 7.05 -11.15 -12.38
CA ASP A 38 8.04 -10.62 -11.42
C ASP A 38 7.48 -10.51 -9.99
N LEU A 39 6.22 -10.11 -9.83
CA LEU A 39 5.59 -10.01 -8.52
C LEU A 39 5.54 -11.37 -7.83
N ALA A 40 5.10 -12.41 -8.55
CA ALA A 40 5.03 -13.76 -8.01
C ALA A 40 6.41 -14.23 -7.53
N LYS A 41 7.45 -14.08 -8.36
CA LYS A 41 8.82 -14.53 -8.07
C LYS A 41 9.49 -13.73 -6.95
N ARG A 42 9.33 -12.40 -6.95
CA ARG A 42 10.05 -11.53 -6.03
C ARG A 42 9.35 -11.32 -4.70
N LYS A 43 8.03 -11.56 -4.64
CA LYS A 43 7.20 -11.24 -3.48
C LYS A 43 6.33 -12.39 -3.01
N LEU A 44 5.47 -12.96 -3.88
CA LEU A 44 4.46 -13.90 -3.42
C LEU A 44 5.04 -15.25 -3.01
N MET A 45 5.89 -15.84 -3.84
CA MET A 45 6.55 -17.12 -3.53
C MET A 45 7.43 -17.03 -2.28
N PRO A 46 8.32 -16.00 -2.14
CA PRO A 46 9.09 -15.81 -0.91
C PRO A 46 8.21 -15.59 0.32
N ALA A 47 7.14 -14.81 0.20
CA ALA A 47 6.22 -14.56 1.33
C ALA A 47 5.51 -15.83 1.80
N VAL A 48 5.08 -16.71 0.89
CA VAL A 48 4.50 -18.01 1.23
C VAL A 48 5.51 -18.87 1.99
N TYR A 49 6.78 -18.92 1.53
CA TYR A 49 7.83 -19.65 2.23
C TYR A 49 8.12 -19.04 3.62
N ASP A 50 8.24 -17.73 3.73
CA ASP A 50 8.51 -17.05 5.00
C ASP A 50 7.39 -17.30 6.02
N LEU A 51 6.12 -17.29 5.58
CA LEU A 51 4.97 -17.68 6.40
C LEU A 51 5.05 -19.13 6.87
N ALA A 52 5.40 -20.07 5.97
CA ALA A 52 5.59 -21.48 6.33
C ALA A 52 6.74 -21.66 7.34
N ASN A 53 7.87 -20.98 7.12
CA ASN A 53 9.04 -21.05 8.01
C ASN A 53 8.76 -20.45 9.39
N ARG A 54 7.86 -19.47 9.48
CA ARG A 54 7.37 -18.91 10.76
C ARG A 54 6.29 -19.78 11.42
N GLY A 55 5.84 -20.86 10.78
CA GLY A 55 4.79 -21.73 11.28
C GLY A 55 3.38 -21.13 11.22
N LEU A 56 3.14 -20.16 10.33
CA LEU A 56 1.86 -19.46 10.19
C LEU A 56 0.94 -20.06 9.11
N LEU A 57 1.44 -21.02 8.32
CA LEU A 57 0.63 -21.80 7.39
C LEU A 57 0.29 -23.18 7.98
N PRO A 58 -0.87 -23.76 7.62
CA PRO A 58 -1.23 -25.10 8.04
C PRO A 58 -0.32 -26.15 7.37
N PRO A 59 -0.10 -27.31 7.99
CA PRO A 59 0.75 -28.37 7.42
C PRO A 59 0.29 -28.85 6.03
N GLY A 60 -1.02 -28.82 5.77
CA GLY A 60 -1.63 -29.20 4.49
C GLY A 60 -1.76 -28.07 3.49
N PHE A 61 -1.17 -26.89 3.74
CA PHE A 61 -1.24 -25.77 2.80
C PHE A 61 -0.77 -26.18 1.39
N ALA A 62 -1.48 -25.69 0.37
CA ALA A 62 -1.14 -25.94 -1.02
C ALA A 62 -0.95 -24.65 -1.81
N LEU A 63 0.03 -24.64 -2.70
CA LEU A 63 0.30 -23.53 -3.63
C LEU A 63 0.12 -24.04 -5.07
N VAL A 64 -0.78 -23.38 -5.82
CA VAL A 64 -1.06 -23.73 -7.21
C VAL A 64 -0.65 -22.59 -8.12
N GLY A 65 0.24 -22.85 -9.07
CA GLY A 65 0.59 -21.91 -10.13
C GLY A 65 -0.30 -22.11 -11.36
N PHE A 66 -0.79 -21.00 -11.94
CA PHE A 66 -1.54 -21.01 -13.20
C PHE A 66 -0.86 -20.07 -14.21
N ALA A 67 -0.41 -20.62 -15.35
CA ALA A 67 0.18 -19.82 -16.43
C ALA A 67 0.26 -20.62 -17.75
N ARG A 68 0.64 -19.93 -18.83
CA ARG A 68 0.74 -20.49 -20.18
C ARG A 68 1.99 -21.34 -20.42
N ARG A 69 2.93 -21.40 -19.46
CA ARG A 69 4.18 -22.15 -19.63
C ARG A 69 3.90 -23.65 -19.67
N ASP A 70 4.69 -24.34 -20.47
CA ASP A 70 4.68 -25.80 -20.50
C ASP A 70 5.59 -26.32 -19.37
N TRP A 71 5.06 -26.27 -18.16
CA TRP A 71 5.70 -26.73 -16.93
C TRP A 71 4.92 -27.87 -16.32
N ASP A 72 5.64 -28.78 -15.71
CA ASP A 72 5.05 -29.73 -14.78
C ASP A 72 5.17 -29.23 -13.32
N HIS A 73 4.88 -30.12 -12.35
CA HIS A 73 4.93 -29.77 -10.93
C HIS A 73 6.38 -29.62 -10.44
N GLU A 74 7.34 -30.33 -11.03
CA GLU A 74 8.77 -30.28 -10.68
C GLU A 74 9.37 -28.98 -11.19
N ASP A 75 9.12 -28.61 -12.45
CA ASP A 75 9.52 -27.32 -13.03
C ASP A 75 9.00 -26.14 -12.18
N PHE A 76 7.74 -26.21 -11.78
CA PHE A 76 7.15 -25.16 -10.92
C PHE A 76 7.82 -25.11 -9.55
N SER A 77 8.08 -26.26 -8.93
CA SER A 77 8.76 -26.35 -7.65
C SER A 77 10.18 -25.77 -7.72
N GLU A 78 10.92 -26.03 -8.80
CA GLU A 78 12.26 -25.47 -9.03
C GLU A 78 12.20 -23.93 -9.13
N VAL A 79 11.24 -23.38 -9.89
CA VAL A 79 11.05 -21.93 -10.01
C VAL A 79 10.72 -21.29 -8.66
N VAL A 80 9.87 -21.93 -7.86
CA VAL A 80 9.55 -21.44 -6.49
C VAL A 80 10.78 -21.52 -5.59
N HIS A 81 11.56 -22.62 -5.67
CA HIS A 81 12.79 -22.80 -4.91
C HIS A 81 13.79 -21.67 -5.19
N ASP A 82 14.05 -21.38 -6.47
CA ASP A 82 14.96 -20.33 -6.88
C ASP A 82 14.50 -18.95 -6.40
N ALA A 83 13.19 -18.66 -6.51
CA ALA A 83 12.61 -17.42 -6.04
C ALA A 83 12.76 -17.25 -4.51
N VAL A 84 12.52 -18.32 -3.75
CA VAL A 84 12.69 -18.35 -2.29
C VAL A 84 14.15 -18.14 -1.91
N ARG A 85 15.08 -18.87 -2.54
CA ARG A 85 16.53 -18.73 -2.27
C ARG A 85 17.05 -17.33 -2.56
N ALA A 86 16.49 -16.65 -3.57
CA ALA A 86 16.92 -15.32 -3.97
C ALA A 86 16.29 -14.19 -3.13
N HIS A 87 15.08 -14.38 -2.59
CA HIS A 87 14.28 -13.26 -2.09
C HIS A 87 13.63 -13.47 -0.72
N SER A 88 13.68 -14.67 -0.11
CA SER A 88 13.14 -14.86 1.25
C SER A 88 13.91 -14.06 2.29
N ARG A 89 13.22 -13.65 3.34
CA ARG A 89 13.80 -12.90 4.45
C ARG A 89 14.21 -13.78 5.62
N THR A 90 13.63 -14.97 5.71
CA THR A 90 14.00 -15.95 6.72
C THR A 90 15.09 -16.89 6.20
N PRO A 91 15.96 -17.44 7.05
CA PRO A 91 16.93 -18.44 6.63
C PRO A 91 16.25 -19.64 6.00
N PHE A 92 16.81 -20.11 4.89
CA PHE A 92 16.28 -21.28 4.20
C PHE A 92 16.48 -22.54 5.05
N ARG A 93 15.39 -23.34 5.20
CA ARG A 93 15.33 -24.57 5.95
C ARG A 93 14.80 -25.70 5.07
N GLU A 94 15.58 -26.76 4.91
CA GLU A 94 15.23 -27.90 4.07
C GLU A 94 13.96 -28.61 4.54
N ASP A 95 13.83 -28.81 5.86
CA ASP A 95 12.68 -29.49 6.45
C ASP A 95 11.34 -28.74 6.28
N VAL A 96 11.39 -27.40 6.15
CA VAL A 96 10.23 -26.57 5.83
C VAL A 96 9.93 -26.64 4.34
N TRP A 97 10.97 -26.58 3.51
CA TRP A 97 10.86 -26.65 2.07
C TRP A 97 10.23 -27.97 1.61
N GLU A 98 10.77 -29.11 2.07
CA GLU A 98 10.26 -30.43 1.73
C GLU A 98 8.75 -30.56 2.01
N ARG A 99 8.30 -30.17 3.19
CA ARG A 99 6.88 -30.22 3.57
C ARG A 99 5.99 -29.27 2.75
N LEU A 100 6.49 -28.07 2.46
CA LEU A 100 5.73 -27.07 1.72
C LEU A 100 5.61 -27.47 0.24
N SER A 101 6.71 -27.93 -0.37
CA SER A 101 6.76 -28.29 -1.79
C SER A 101 5.90 -29.50 -2.18
N GLU A 102 5.60 -30.41 -1.23
CA GLU A 102 4.63 -31.47 -1.44
C GLU A 102 3.23 -30.96 -1.87
N GLY A 103 2.89 -29.74 -1.44
CA GLY A 103 1.62 -29.07 -1.76
C GLY A 103 1.67 -28.25 -3.06
N PHE A 104 2.76 -28.29 -3.83
CA PHE A 104 2.87 -27.50 -5.06
C PHE A 104 2.22 -28.21 -6.24
N ARG A 105 1.44 -27.46 -7.02
CA ARG A 105 0.85 -27.92 -8.27
C ARG A 105 0.95 -26.82 -9.31
N PHE A 106 0.98 -27.23 -10.57
CA PHE A 106 0.94 -26.29 -11.68
C PHE A 106 -0.15 -26.69 -12.68
N VAL A 107 -0.89 -25.70 -13.13
CA VAL A 107 -1.91 -25.85 -14.17
C VAL A 107 -1.52 -24.98 -15.35
N GLN A 108 -1.25 -25.63 -16.48
CA GLN A 108 -0.98 -24.95 -17.73
C GLN A 108 -2.30 -24.53 -18.39
N GLY A 109 -2.41 -23.26 -18.79
CA GLY A 109 -3.55 -22.77 -19.56
C GLY A 109 -3.50 -21.28 -19.83
N THR A 110 -4.37 -20.83 -20.73
CA THR A 110 -4.70 -19.42 -20.95
C THR A 110 -5.90 -19.02 -20.09
N PHE A 111 -6.14 -17.74 -19.94
CA PHE A 111 -7.21 -17.25 -19.06
C PHE A 111 -8.63 -17.47 -19.62
N ASP A 112 -8.75 -17.83 -20.88
CA ASP A 112 -9.97 -18.12 -21.63
C ASP A 112 -10.17 -19.60 -21.94
N ASP A 113 -9.34 -20.49 -21.40
CA ASP A 113 -9.34 -21.93 -21.66
C ASP A 113 -10.22 -22.69 -20.65
N ASP A 114 -11.44 -23.03 -21.03
CA ASP A 114 -12.39 -23.79 -20.21
C ASP A 114 -11.75 -25.09 -19.66
N THR A 115 -10.96 -25.81 -20.48
CA THR A 115 -10.32 -27.08 -20.10
C THR A 115 -9.27 -26.87 -19.01
N ALA A 116 -8.53 -25.75 -19.06
CA ALA A 116 -7.56 -25.44 -18.02
C ALA A 116 -8.24 -25.12 -16.67
N PHE A 117 -9.39 -24.49 -16.68
CA PHE A 117 -10.17 -24.25 -15.45
C PHE A 117 -10.82 -25.54 -14.91
N GLU A 118 -11.26 -26.46 -15.77
CA GLU A 118 -11.68 -27.80 -15.35
C GLU A 118 -10.51 -28.55 -14.69
N LYS A 119 -9.31 -28.52 -15.31
CA LYS A 119 -8.11 -29.11 -14.72
C LYS A 119 -7.73 -28.44 -13.38
N LEU A 120 -7.90 -27.12 -13.25
CA LEU A 120 -7.67 -26.42 -12.00
C LEU A 120 -8.64 -26.90 -10.92
N ARG A 121 -9.94 -27.05 -11.24
CA ARG A 121 -10.95 -27.59 -10.32
C ARG A 121 -10.58 -29.01 -9.85
N ASP A 122 -10.19 -29.88 -10.79
CA ASP A 122 -9.83 -31.25 -10.47
C ASP A 122 -8.55 -31.32 -9.61
N THR A 123 -7.56 -30.44 -9.89
CA THR A 123 -6.34 -30.29 -9.10
C THR A 123 -6.64 -29.82 -7.67
N LEU A 124 -7.55 -28.86 -7.51
CA LEU A 124 -7.96 -28.38 -6.18
C LEU A 124 -8.72 -29.47 -5.42
N GLY A 125 -9.61 -30.23 -6.08
CA GLY A 125 -10.28 -31.39 -5.49
C GLY A 125 -9.29 -32.47 -5.02
N GLU A 126 -8.23 -32.74 -5.80
CA GLU A 126 -7.15 -33.64 -5.38
C GLU A 126 -6.44 -33.14 -4.12
N LEU A 127 -6.18 -31.82 -4.04
CA LEU A 127 -5.52 -31.21 -2.88
C LEU A 127 -6.43 -31.21 -1.64
N ASP A 128 -7.73 -31.03 -1.81
CA ASP A 128 -8.71 -31.16 -0.72
C ASP A 128 -8.66 -32.54 -0.09
N GLU A 129 -8.59 -33.60 -0.92
CA GLU A 129 -8.53 -34.99 -0.45
C GLU A 129 -7.15 -35.34 0.13
N LYS A 130 -6.06 -35.01 -0.55
CA LYS A 130 -4.71 -35.46 -0.19
C LYS A 130 -4.01 -34.59 0.85
N ARG A 131 -4.28 -33.28 0.83
CA ARG A 131 -3.64 -32.32 1.73
C ARG A 131 -4.58 -31.78 2.80
N GLY A 132 -5.89 -32.02 2.68
CA GLY A 132 -6.90 -31.54 3.64
C GLY A 132 -7.03 -30.02 3.60
N THR A 133 -7.11 -29.41 2.42
CA THR A 133 -7.34 -27.96 2.28
C THR A 133 -8.79 -27.56 2.52
N GLU A 134 -9.69 -28.55 2.74
CA GLU A 134 -11.08 -28.37 3.18
C GLU A 134 -11.91 -27.49 2.24
N GLY A 135 -11.60 -27.52 0.95
CA GLY A 135 -12.30 -26.70 -0.04
C GLY A 135 -12.06 -25.20 0.10
N ASN A 136 -11.15 -24.73 0.91
CA ASN A 136 -10.86 -23.31 1.11
C ASN A 136 -9.80 -22.82 0.12
N HIS A 137 -10.20 -21.93 -0.81
CA HIS A 137 -9.31 -21.49 -1.88
C HIS A 137 -9.26 -19.97 -1.99
N ALA A 138 -8.04 -19.42 -2.04
CA ALA A 138 -7.76 -18.04 -2.39
C ALA A 138 -7.22 -17.98 -3.83
N PHE A 139 -7.77 -17.10 -4.66
CA PHE A 139 -7.38 -16.86 -6.04
C PHE A 139 -6.66 -15.52 -6.15
N TYR A 140 -5.35 -15.55 -6.36
CA TYR A 140 -4.53 -14.37 -6.46
C TYR A 140 -4.33 -13.98 -7.93
N LEU A 141 -4.88 -12.84 -8.35
CA LEU A 141 -4.82 -12.33 -9.72
C LEU A 141 -3.57 -11.47 -9.94
N SER A 142 -2.39 -12.11 -10.07
CA SER A 142 -1.14 -11.44 -10.44
C SER A 142 -1.02 -11.31 -11.96
N ILE A 143 -2.03 -10.72 -12.58
CA ILE A 143 -2.27 -10.61 -14.02
C ILE A 143 -2.64 -9.18 -14.41
N PRO A 144 -2.54 -8.80 -15.70
CA PRO A 144 -3.02 -7.49 -16.15
C PRO A 144 -4.52 -7.29 -15.87
N PRO A 145 -4.96 -6.09 -15.45
CA PRO A 145 -6.37 -5.81 -15.12
C PRO A 145 -7.36 -6.15 -16.23
N ALA A 146 -6.97 -6.00 -17.49
CA ALA A 146 -7.80 -6.38 -18.65
C ALA A 146 -8.17 -7.88 -18.68
N ALA A 147 -7.46 -8.73 -17.96
CA ALA A 147 -7.75 -10.15 -17.86
C ALA A 147 -8.67 -10.53 -16.68
N PHE A 148 -8.93 -9.60 -15.74
CA PHE A 148 -9.76 -9.89 -14.58
C PHE A 148 -11.18 -10.36 -14.95
N PRO A 149 -11.90 -9.70 -15.88
CA PRO A 149 -13.24 -10.14 -16.26
C PRO A 149 -13.27 -11.59 -16.74
N VAL A 150 -12.34 -11.95 -17.60
CA VAL A 150 -12.27 -13.30 -18.19
C VAL A 150 -11.97 -14.35 -17.11
N VAL A 151 -11.01 -14.08 -16.21
CA VAL A 151 -10.68 -15.01 -15.13
C VAL A 151 -11.86 -15.15 -14.15
N CYS A 152 -12.51 -14.05 -13.77
CA CYS A 152 -13.70 -14.10 -12.90
C CYS A 152 -14.84 -14.90 -13.55
N GLU A 153 -15.11 -14.69 -14.83
CA GLU A 153 -16.12 -15.47 -15.58
C GLU A 153 -15.78 -16.95 -15.58
N GLN A 154 -14.53 -17.31 -15.83
CA GLN A 154 -14.08 -18.70 -15.84
C GLN A 154 -14.15 -19.36 -14.47
N LEU A 155 -13.79 -18.64 -13.40
CA LEU A 155 -13.95 -19.14 -12.03
C LEU A 155 -15.41 -19.39 -11.67
N SER A 156 -16.32 -18.54 -12.15
CA SER A 156 -17.75 -18.73 -11.98
C SER A 156 -18.26 -19.94 -12.78
N LYS A 157 -17.92 -20.02 -14.07
CA LYS A 157 -18.34 -21.09 -14.98
C LYS A 157 -17.90 -22.49 -14.52
N SER A 158 -16.68 -22.59 -13.98
CA SER A 158 -16.12 -23.84 -13.49
C SER A 158 -16.61 -24.24 -12.09
N GLY A 159 -17.42 -23.41 -11.43
CA GLY A 159 -17.88 -23.62 -10.06
C GLY A 159 -16.82 -23.32 -8.99
N LEU A 160 -15.65 -22.80 -9.39
CA LEU A 160 -14.54 -22.50 -8.47
C LEU A 160 -14.80 -21.27 -7.58
N ALA A 161 -15.73 -20.40 -7.98
CA ALA A 161 -16.13 -19.23 -7.18
C ALA A 161 -17.26 -19.56 -6.18
N GLU A 162 -17.88 -20.72 -6.27
CA GLU A 162 -18.96 -21.12 -5.37
C GLU A 162 -18.45 -21.34 -3.95
N GLN A 163 -19.08 -20.69 -2.98
CA GLN A 163 -18.78 -20.81 -1.56
C GLN A 163 -20.01 -21.33 -0.80
N SER A 164 -19.76 -21.91 0.36
CA SER A 164 -20.81 -22.39 1.26
C SER A 164 -20.44 -22.06 2.71
N ASP A 165 -21.29 -22.45 3.65
CA ASP A 165 -21.00 -22.28 5.08
C ASP A 165 -19.78 -23.10 5.54
N ASP A 166 -19.46 -24.19 4.81
CA ASP A 166 -18.35 -25.10 5.15
C ASP A 166 -17.02 -24.69 4.52
N HIS A 167 -17.03 -23.93 3.43
CA HIS A 167 -15.82 -23.54 2.71
C HIS A 167 -15.93 -22.15 2.07
N TRP A 168 -14.85 -21.41 2.15
CA TRP A 168 -14.76 -20.05 1.63
C TRP A 168 -14.01 -19.97 0.28
N ARG A 169 -14.35 -18.95 -0.49
CA ARG A 169 -13.66 -18.54 -1.70
C ARG A 169 -13.29 -17.08 -1.59
N ARG A 170 -12.03 -16.75 -1.87
CA ARG A 170 -11.51 -15.37 -1.79
C ARG A 170 -10.75 -15.03 -3.04
N VAL A 171 -10.93 -13.81 -3.54
CA VAL A 171 -10.18 -13.30 -4.67
C VAL A 171 -9.29 -12.15 -4.23
N VAL A 172 -8.04 -12.18 -4.66
CA VAL A 172 -7.04 -11.14 -4.39
C VAL A 172 -6.73 -10.41 -5.68
N ILE A 173 -6.86 -9.10 -5.67
CA ILE A 173 -6.70 -8.24 -6.83
C ILE A 173 -5.57 -7.24 -6.56
N GLU A 174 -4.62 -7.16 -7.50
CA GLU A 174 -3.56 -6.17 -7.51
C GLU A 174 -3.99 -4.86 -8.17
N LYS A 175 -3.33 -3.76 -7.78
CA LYS A 175 -3.47 -2.49 -8.48
C LYS A 175 -2.95 -2.59 -9.93
N PRO A 176 -3.47 -1.78 -10.85
CA PRO A 176 -4.41 -0.68 -10.67
C PRO A 176 -5.89 -1.13 -10.63
N PHE A 177 -6.68 -0.44 -9.82
CA PHE A 177 -8.14 -0.65 -9.72
C PHE A 177 -8.86 0.33 -10.64
N GLY A 178 -8.84 0.07 -11.94
CA GLY A 178 -9.26 1.02 -12.97
C GLY A 178 -8.18 2.06 -13.30
N HIS A 179 -8.51 2.98 -14.21
CA HIS A 179 -7.68 4.12 -14.60
C HIS A 179 -8.42 5.47 -14.45
N ASP A 180 -9.71 5.41 -14.12
CA ASP A 180 -10.63 6.48 -13.76
C ASP A 180 -11.80 5.89 -12.95
N LEU A 181 -12.73 6.74 -12.50
CA LEU A 181 -13.89 6.33 -11.71
C LEU A 181 -14.79 5.34 -12.45
N GLU A 182 -15.00 5.53 -13.74
CA GLU A 182 -15.93 4.69 -14.52
C GLU A 182 -15.37 3.27 -14.70
N SER A 183 -14.12 3.17 -15.09
CA SER A 183 -13.45 1.86 -15.22
C SER A 183 -13.26 1.15 -13.87
N ALA A 184 -13.12 1.89 -12.78
CA ALA A 184 -13.10 1.32 -11.44
C ALA A 184 -14.45 0.71 -11.05
N LYS A 185 -15.56 1.40 -11.34
CA LYS A 185 -16.92 0.87 -11.13
C LYS A 185 -17.20 -0.35 -11.99
N GLU A 186 -16.78 -0.32 -13.25
CA GLU A 186 -16.91 -1.47 -14.14
C GLU A 186 -16.16 -2.68 -13.59
N LEU A 187 -14.90 -2.51 -13.19
CA LEU A 187 -14.10 -3.56 -12.57
C LEU A 187 -14.78 -4.10 -11.30
N ASN A 188 -15.23 -3.23 -10.40
CA ASN A 188 -15.93 -3.62 -9.19
C ASN A 188 -17.20 -4.40 -9.49
N SER A 189 -17.99 -3.96 -10.47
CA SER A 189 -19.21 -4.65 -10.90
C SER A 189 -18.93 -6.05 -11.41
N VAL A 190 -17.91 -6.23 -12.25
CA VAL A 190 -17.50 -7.53 -12.78
C VAL A 190 -17.09 -8.48 -11.67
N VAL A 191 -16.22 -8.03 -10.78
CA VAL A 191 -15.73 -8.87 -9.67
C VAL A 191 -16.85 -9.22 -8.70
N ASN A 192 -17.70 -8.25 -8.35
CA ASN A 192 -18.79 -8.46 -7.39
C ASN A 192 -19.96 -9.29 -7.94
N THR A 193 -20.05 -9.47 -9.25
CA THR A 193 -20.98 -10.43 -9.86
C THR A 193 -20.61 -11.88 -9.51
N VAL A 194 -19.31 -12.13 -9.29
CA VAL A 194 -18.75 -13.46 -9.03
C VAL A 194 -18.43 -13.67 -7.55
N PHE A 195 -17.85 -12.66 -6.90
CA PHE A 195 -17.43 -12.72 -5.50
C PHE A 195 -18.14 -11.64 -4.68
N PRO A 196 -18.76 -11.95 -3.55
CA PRO A 196 -19.30 -10.92 -2.66
C PRO A 196 -18.15 -10.06 -2.10
N GLU A 197 -18.43 -8.78 -1.80
CA GLU A 197 -17.42 -7.79 -1.40
C GLU A 197 -16.52 -8.26 -0.24
N HIS A 198 -17.08 -8.97 0.74
CA HIS A 198 -16.31 -9.49 1.87
C HIS A 198 -15.30 -10.60 1.50
N SER A 199 -15.40 -11.14 0.29
CA SER A 199 -14.48 -12.14 -0.28
C SER A 199 -13.46 -11.52 -1.25
N VAL A 200 -13.50 -10.19 -1.47
CA VAL A 200 -12.61 -9.48 -2.39
C VAL A 200 -11.54 -8.72 -1.60
N PHE A 201 -10.29 -9.06 -1.84
CA PHE A 201 -9.12 -8.49 -1.18
C PHE A 201 -8.30 -7.67 -2.18
N ARG A 202 -8.43 -6.34 -2.13
CA ARG A 202 -7.68 -5.41 -2.99
C ARG A 202 -6.36 -5.05 -2.34
N ILE A 203 -5.24 -5.35 -3.00
CA ILE A 203 -3.91 -5.12 -2.45
C ILE A 203 -3.51 -3.66 -2.57
N ASP A 204 -3.39 -2.99 -1.43
CA ASP A 204 -2.53 -1.84 -1.25
C ASP A 204 -1.40 -2.21 -0.28
N HIS A 205 -0.22 -2.54 -0.81
CA HIS A 205 0.88 -3.07 -0.01
C HIS A 205 1.42 -2.06 1.03
N TYR A 206 1.08 -0.77 0.94
CA TYR A 206 1.41 0.21 1.98
C TYR A 206 0.63 -0.03 3.27
N LEU A 207 -0.63 -0.46 3.16
CA LEU A 207 -1.44 -0.79 4.33
C LEU A 207 -0.92 -2.01 5.10
N GLY A 208 -0.18 -2.89 4.43
CA GLY A 208 0.50 -4.03 5.06
C GLY A 208 1.78 -3.67 5.82
N LYS A 209 2.27 -2.42 5.76
CA LYS A 209 3.47 -2.00 6.48
C LYS A 209 3.18 -1.73 7.97
N GLU A 210 4.02 -2.25 8.86
CA GLU A 210 3.90 -2.04 10.31
C GLU A 210 3.87 -0.56 10.70
N THR A 211 4.69 0.26 10.05
CA THR A 211 4.73 1.72 10.28
C THR A 211 3.45 2.44 9.88
N VAL A 212 2.74 1.95 8.87
CA VAL A 212 1.44 2.47 8.49
C VAL A 212 0.37 2.07 9.49
N GLN A 213 0.35 0.81 9.93
CA GLN A 213 -0.56 0.34 10.96
C GLN A 213 -0.30 1.04 12.30
N ASN A 214 0.95 1.38 12.61
CA ASN A 214 1.31 2.13 13.81
C ASN A 214 0.71 3.54 13.86
N ILE A 215 0.27 4.12 12.75
CA ILE A 215 -0.47 5.39 12.77
C ILE A 215 -1.70 5.27 13.68
N LEU A 216 -2.41 4.15 13.62
CA LEU A 216 -3.59 3.89 14.46
C LEU A 216 -3.22 3.78 15.94
N ALA A 217 -2.13 3.06 16.25
CA ALA A 217 -1.63 2.95 17.62
C ALA A 217 -1.14 4.30 18.15
N LEU A 218 -0.40 5.07 17.34
CA LEU A 218 0.08 6.40 17.71
C LEU A 218 -1.09 7.33 18.06
N ARG A 219 -2.14 7.31 17.24
CA ARG A 219 -3.31 8.17 17.40
C ARG A 219 -4.21 7.76 18.55
N PHE A 220 -4.55 6.51 18.66
CA PHE A 220 -5.65 6.04 19.50
C PHE A 220 -5.22 5.33 20.79
N ALA A 221 -3.93 4.99 20.94
CA ALA A 221 -3.41 4.47 22.21
C ALA A 221 -2.74 5.56 23.07
N ASN A 222 -2.60 6.79 22.59
CA ASN A 222 -1.84 7.85 23.23
C ASN A 222 -2.66 9.13 23.43
N GLN A 223 -3.15 9.34 24.64
CA GLN A 223 -3.92 10.53 25.02
C GLN A 223 -3.18 11.85 24.73
N LEU A 224 -1.86 11.84 24.67
CA LEU A 224 -1.04 13.02 24.38
C LEU A 224 -1.30 13.62 22.99
N PHE A 225 -1.60 12.78 21.99
CA PHE A 225 -1.72 13.22 20.61
C PHE A 225 -3.14 13.63 20.23
N ASP A 226 -4.18 13.06 20.83
CA ASP A 226 -5.57 13.33 20.44
C ASP A 226 -5.94 14.82 20.46
N PRO A 227 -5.64 15.62 21.53
CA PRO A 227 -6.00 17.03 21.57
C PRO A 227 -5.35 17.87 20.46
N VAL A 228 -4.10 17.51 20.07
CA VAL A 228 -3.34 18.27 19.08
C VAL A 228 -3.58 17.82 17.65
N TRP A 229 -4.33 16.74 17.44
CA TRP A 229 -4.61 16.13 16.13
C TRP A 229 -5.86 16.74 15.47
N SER A 230 -5.87 18.06 15.33
CA SER A 230 -7.02 18.79 14.81
C SER A 230 -6.64 20.16 14.24
N SER A 231 -7.57 20.80 13.54
CA SER A 231 -7.46 22.15 13.01
C SER A 231 -7.15 23.22 14.06
N HIS A 232 -7.33 22.95 15.35
CA HIS A 232 -6.93 23.88 16.40
C HIS A 232 -5.41 24.05 16.49
N TYR A 233 -4.66 22.99 16.24
CA TYR A 233 -3.20 22.96 16.40
C TYR A 233 -2.44 22.72 15.11
N VAL A 234 -3.00 21.91 14.18
CA VAL A 234 -2.35 21.61 12.90
C VAL A 234 -2.57 22.76 11.92
N ASP A 235 -1.48 23.23 11.29
CA ASP A 235 -1.49 24.21 10.22
C ASP A 235 -1.74 23.53 8.87
N HIS A 236 -1.01 22.45 8.60
CA HIS A 236 -1.15 21.65 7.39
C HIS A 236 -0.56 20.25 7.57
N VAL A 237 -0.91 19.33 6.67
CA VAL A 237 -0.33 18.00 6.60
C VAL A 237 0.38 17.84 5.25
N GLN A 238 1.56 17.23 5.26
CA GLN A 238 2.30 16.87 4.05
C GLN A 238 2.49 15.35 4.00
N ILE A 239 2.13 14.72 2.89
CA ILE A 239 2.35 13.29 2.65
C ILE A 239 3.23 13.17 1.40
N THR A 240 4.45 12.69 1.58
CA THR A 240 5.46 12.59 0.52
C THR A 240 5.82 11.13 0.29
N MET A 241 5.75 10.69 -0.97
CA MET A 241 6.35 9.45 -1.44
C MET A 241 7.30 9.76 -2.58
N ALA A 242 8.58 9.77 -2.30
CA ALA A 242 9.64 10.08 -3.25
C ALA A 242 10.43 8.82 -3.61
N GLU A 243 10.75 8.69 -4.89
CA GLU A 243 11.62 7.65 -5.43
C GLU A 243 12.84 8.29 -6.09
N ASP A 244 14.02 7.73 -5.84
CA ASP A 244 15.30 8.17 -6.41
C ASP A 244 15.65 7.45 -7.72
N ILE A 245 14.80 6.53 -8.17
CA ILE A 245 14.96 5.77 -9.40
C ILE A 245 14.11 6.34 -10.54
N GLY A 246 14.57 6.16 -11.79
CA GLY A 246 13.80 6.43 -13.01
C GLY A 246 12.92 5.25 -13.42
N LEU A 247 12.33 5.33 -14.60
CA LEU A 247 11.45 4.28 -15.13
C LEU A 247 12.23 3.08 -15.68
N GLY A 248 13.42 3.31 -16.25
CA GLY A 248 14.23 2.27 -16.84
C GLY A 248 13.47 1.43 -17.87
N GLY A 249 13.65 0.12 -17.84
CA GLY A 249 12.98 -0.79 -18.77
C GLY A 249 11.43 -0.82 -18.70
N ARG A 250 10.81 -0.08 -17.78
CA ARG A 250 9.34 -0.01 -17.60
C ARG A 250 8.73 1.28 -18.17
N ALA A 251 9.52 2.11 -18.86
CA ALA A 251 9.07 3.41 -19.36
C ALA A 251 7.84 3.28 -20.28
N GLY A 252 7.84 2.33 -21.23
CA GLY A 252 6.69 2.11 -22.12
C GLY A 252 5.42 1.60 -21.41
N TYR A 253 5.56 0.89 -20.30
CA TYR A 253 4.40 0.49 -19.47
C TYR A 253 3.85 1.67 -18.66
N TYR A 254 4.73 2.54 -18.19
CA TYR A 254 4.37 3.68 -17.35
C TYR A 254 3.71 4.82 -18.16
N ASP A 255 4.01 4.88 -19.46
CA ASP A 255 3.43 5.87 -20.35
C ASP A 255 1.90 5.72 -20.43
N GLY A 256 1.18 6.78 -20.14
CA GLY A 256 -0.28 6.78 -19.97
C GLY A 256 -0.79 6.47 -18.55
N ILE A 257 0.07 5.96 -17.63
CA ILE A 257 -0.31 5.77 -16.23
C ILE A 257 -0.07 7.06 -15.44
N GLY A 258 1.17 7.47 -15.29
CA GLY A 258 1.57 8.66 -14.55
C GLY A 258 1.65 8.49 -13.04
N ALA A 259 2.35 9.42 -12.40
CA ALA A 259 2.62 9.39 -10.95
C ALA A 259 1.35 9.53 -10.09
N ALA A 260 0.37 10.29 -10.56
CA ALA A 260 -0.88 10.50 -9.85
C ALA A 260 -1.69 9.20 -9.74
N ARG A 261 -1.87 8.48 -10.85
CA ARG A 261 -2.57 7.19 -10.87
C ARG A 261 -1.76 6.10 -10.15
N ASP A 262 -0.43 6.08 -10.35
CA ASP A 262 0.41 5.03 -9.76
C ASP A 262 0.48 5.12 -8.24
N VAL A 263 0.45 6.32 -7.65
CA VAL A 263 0.76 6.53 -6.24
C VAL A 263 -0.28 7.35 -5.47
N ILE A 264 -0.77 8.48 -6.01
CA ILE A 264 -1.69 9.35 -5.27
C ILE A 264 -3.04 8.66 -5.08
N GLN A 265 -3.62 8.11 -6.16
CA GLN A 265 -4.95 7.49 -6.20
C GLN A 265 -5.12 6.38 -5.15
N ASN A 266 -4.04 5.72 -4.80
CA ASN A 266 -4.05 4.58 -3.88
C ASN A 266 -3.30 4.91 -2.58
N HIS A 267 -2.00 4.71 -2.54
CA HIS A 267 -1.18 4.78 -1.33
C HIS A 267 -1.33 6.10 -0.56
N LEU A 268 -1.21 7.27 -1.22
CA LEU A 268 -1.22 8.55 -0.51
C LEU A 268 -2.61 8.92 0.00
N ILE A 269 -3.66 8.64 -0.76
CA ILE A 269 -5.04 8.85 -0.32
C ILE A 269 -5.38 7.90 0.84
N GLN A 270 -4.92 6.66 0.83
CA GLN A 270 -5.08 5.74 1.96
C GLN A 270 -4.34 6.22 3.22
N LEU A 271 -3.09 6.67 3.08
CA LEU A 271 -2.34 7.27 4.19
C LEU A 271 -3.06 8.52 4.73
N MET A 272 -3.58 9.37 3.85
CA MET A 272 -4.37 10.54 4.24
C MET A 272 -5.63 10.12 5.02
N ALA A 273 -6.35 9.08 4.58
CA ALA A 273 -7.52 8.59 5.28
C ALA A 273 -7.19 8.12 6.71
N LEU A 274 -6.10 7.38 6.90
CA LEU A 274 -5.64 6.94 8.22
C LEU A 274 -5.23 8.11 9.14
N ILE A 275 -4.66 9.18 8.57
CA ILE A 275 -4.30 10.39 9.32
C ILE A 275 -5.53 11.19 9.70
N ALA A 276 -6.54 11.24 8.82
CA ALA A 276 -7.66 12.17 8.98
C ALA A 276 -8.91 11.54 9.62
N MET A 277 -9.01 10.23 9.69
CA MET A 277 -10.19 9.54 10.22
C MET A 277 -10.46 9.84 11.71
N GLU A 278 -11.70 9.71 12.14
CA GLU A 278 -12.04 9.71 13.56
C GLU A 278 -11.68 8.38 14.23
N GLU A 279 -11.70 8.33 15.55
CA GLU A 279 -11.49 7.09 16.30
C GLU A 279 -12.61 6.10 15.97
N PRO A 280 -12.29 4.89 15.48
CA PRO A 280 -13.31 3.86 15.25
C PRO A 280 -13.81 3.29 16.59
N ILE A 281 -15.07 2.84 16.65
CA ILE A 281 -15.63 2.24 17.87
C ILE A 281 -14.89 0.96 18.28
N SER A 282 -14.28 0.28 17.31
CA SER A 282 -13.38 -0.87 17.51
C SER A 282 -12.47 -1.02 16.30
N PHE A 283 -11.44 -1.83 16.40
CA PHE A 283 -10.57 -2.16 15.26
C PHE A 283 -11.11 -3.32 14.40
N GLU A 284 -12.42 -3.61 14.50
CA GLU A 284 -13.04 -4.52 13.56
C GLU A 284 -13.04 -3.91 12.14
N PRO A 285 -12.92 -4.74 11.07
CA PRO A 285 -12.72 -4.26 9.71
C PRO A 285 -13.77 -3.24 9.25
N HIS A 286 -15.03 -3.51 9.52
CA HIS A 286 -16.14 -2.64 9.13
C HIS A 286 -16.05 -1.25 9.76
N GLU A 287 -15.67 -1.17 11.03
CA GLU A 287 -15.58 0.10 11.75
C GLU A 287 -14.43 0.95 11.22
N LEU A 288 -13.28 0.33 10.97
CA LEU A 288 -12.12 1.00 10.38
C LEU A 288 -12.42 1.51 8.97
N GLN A 289 -13.05 0.67 8.14
CA GLN A 289 -13.45 1.04 6.77
C GLN A 289 -14.48 2.18 6.77
N THR A 290 -15.45 2.14 7.70
CA THR A 290 -16.46 3.20 7.85
C THR A 290 -15.80 4.55 8.11
N GLU A 291 -14.85 4.64 9.03
CA GLU A 291 -14.17 5.90 9.33
C GLU A 291 -13.32 6.40 8.15
N LYS A 292 -12.65 5.51 7.42
CA LYS A 292 -11.92 5.87 6.20
C LYS A 292 -12.86 6.40 5.10
N ILE A 293 -13.98 5.73 4.86
CA ILE A 293 -15.01 6.15 3.88
C ILE A 293 -15.56 7.54 4.23
N LYS A 294 -15.80 7.83 5.50
CA LYS A 294 -16.25 9.17 5.95
C LYS A 294 -15.25 10.25 5.57
N VAL A 295 -13.96 10.02 5.79
CA VAL A 295 -12.89 10.95 5.37
C VAL A 295 -12.91 11.16 3.87
N LEU A 296 -12.86 10.06 3.11
CA LEU A 296 -12.78 10.13 1.65
C LEU A 296 -14.02 10.81 1.05
N SER A 297 -15.20 10.58 1.62
CA SER A 297 -16.45 11.24 1.20
C SER A 297 -16.44 12.74 1.48
N ALA A 298 -15.73 13.17 2.52
CA ALA A 298 -15.59 14.59 2.91
C ALA A 298 -14.39 15.27 2.24
N THR A 299 -13.57 14.53 1.48
CA THR A 299 -12.37 15.06 0.84
C THR A 299 -12.72 15.72 -0.48
N ARG A 300 -12.11 16.87 -0.73
CA ARG A 300 -12.23 17.60 -2.00
C ARG A 300 -10.94 18.31 -2.38
N ASN A 301 -10.80 18.60 -3.67
CA ASN A 301 -9.69 19.39 -4.19
C ASN A 301 -9.83 20.86 -3.76
N ILE A 302 -8.72 21.49 -3.38
CA ILE A 302 -8.67 22.94 -3.17
C ILE A 302 -8.64 23.62 -4.53
N LEU A 303 -9.51 24.60 -4.73
CA LEU A 303 -9.63 25.34 -5.99
C LEU A 303 -8.92 26.70 -5.90
N PRO A 304 -8.46 27.27 -7.02
CA PRO A 304 -8.47 26.68 -8.37
C PRO A 304 -7.36 25.61 -8.54
N LEU A 305 -7.58 24.64 -9.45
CA LEU A 305 -6.67 23.50 -9.63
C LEU A 305 -5.29 23.89 -10.17
N ASP A 306 -5.19 24.90 -11.03
CA ASP A 306 -3.94 25.42 -11.56
C ASP A 306 -3.01 26.04 -10.49
N GLU A 307 -3.55 26.48 -9.37
CA GLU A 307 -2.79 26.98 -8.23
C GLU A 307 -2.50 25.91 -7.16
N ASN A 308 -3.31 24.86 -7.10
CA ASN A 308 -3.31 23.87 -6.04
C ASN A 308 -2.95 22.46 -6.50
N THR A 309 -2.45 22.36 -7.74
CA THR A 309 -1.87 21.10 -8.27
C THR A 309 -0.58 21.42 -9.04
N ALA A 310 0.31 20.45 -9.12
CA ALA A 310 1.51 20.52 -9.95
C ALA A 310 1.84 19.15 -10.53
N ARG A 311 2.34 19.12 -11.77
CA ARG A 311 2.83 17.90 -12.43
C ARG A 311 4.14 18.16 -13.14
N GLY A 312 4.98 17.15 -13.24
CA GLY A 312 6.29 17.31 -13.88
C GLY A 312 6.82 16.04 -14.52
N GLN A 313 7.82 16.24 -15.38
CA GLN A 313 8.62 15.17 -15.98
C GLN A 313 10.08 15.39 -15.62
N TYR A 314 10.79 14.33 -15.18
CA TYR A 314 12.20 14.49 -14.87
C TYR A 314 13.04 14.69 -16.14
N GLU A 315 14.01 15.58 -16.04
CA GLU A 315 15.04 15.86 -17.03
C GLU A 315 16.35 15.20 -16.61
N ALA A 316 17.33 15.20 -17.49
CA ALA A 316 18.67 14.74 -17.16
C ALA A 316 19.22 15.54 -15.96
N GLY A 317 20.07 14.91 -15.14
CA GLY A 317 20.63 15.52 -13.96
C GLY A 317 21.53 14.56 -13.20
N TRP A 318 21.67 14.76 -11.90
CA TRP A 318 22.55 13.98 -11.06
C TRP A 318 21.77 13.27 -9.95
N GLN A 319 21.98 11.95 -9.82
CA GLN A 319 21.44 11.16 -8.73
C GLN A 319 22.63 10.78 -7.80
N GLY A 320 22.81 11.50 -6.73
CA GLY A 320 24.03 11.40 -5.96
C GLY A 320 25.24 11.87 -6.77
N SER A 321 26.18 10.97 -7.06
CA SER A 321 27.37 11.22 -7.89
C SER A 321 27.28 10.74 -9.33
N GLU A 322 26.13 10.17 -9.74
CA GLU A 322 25.93 9.59 -11.07
C GLU A 322 25.09 10.52 -11.94
N GLU A 323 25.54 10.76 -13.17
CA GLU A 323 24.74 11.43 -14.19
C GLU A 323 23.66 10.47 -14.69
N VAL A 324 22.41 10.94 -14.77
CA VAL A 324 21.27 10.12 -15.15
C VAL A 324 20.49 10.75 -16.29
N PRO A 325 19.92 9.92 -17.20
CA PRO A 325 19.16 10.41 -18.34
C PRO A 325 17.84 11.05 -17.92
N GLY A 326 17.32 11.92 -18.80
CA GLY A 326 15.97 12.44 -18.71
C GLY A 326 14.93 11.42 -19.14
N LEU A 327 13.67 11.69 -18.82
CA LEU A 327 12.55 10.81 -19.17
C LEU A 327 12.43 10.52 -20.67
N LYS A 328 12.67 11.52 -21.49
CA LYS A 328 12.58 11.41 -22.96
C LYS A 328 13.68 10.55 -23.58
N ASP A 329 14.75 10.31 -22.83
CA ASP A 329 15.86 9.45 -23.23
C ASP A 329 15.62 7.98 -22.79
N GLU A 330 14.59 7.73 -21.98
CA GLU A 330 14.21 6.40 -21.52
C GLU A 330 13.59 5.58 -22.68
N LYS A 331 14.10 4.38 -22.87
CA LYS A 331 13.65 3.51 -23.97
C LYS A 331 12.18 3.11 -23.80
N GLY A 332 11.37 3.40 -24.84
CA GLY A 332 9.96 3.02 -24.87
C GLY A 332 9.00 4.09 -24.37
N PHE A 333 9.50 5.25 -23.92
CA PHE A 333 8.66 6.41 -23.57
C PHE A 333 8.43 7.27 -24.84
N ALA A 334 7.19 7.71 -25.08
CA ALA A 334 6.88 8.53 -26.26
C ALA A 334 7.42 9.97 -26.09
N ALA A 335 8.11 10.50 -27.10
CA ALA A 335 8.76 11.81 -27.03
C ALA A 335 7.79 12.98 -26.82
N ASP A 336 6.55 12.83 -27.26
CA ASP A 336 5.45 13.80 -27.13
C ASP A 336 4.50 13.50 -25.96
N SER A 337 4.78 12.48 -25.18
CA SER A 337 3.96 12.10 -24.03
C SER A 337 3.88 13.21 -22.99
N THR A 338 2.68 13.39 -22.45
CA THR A 338 2.38 14.30 -21.34
C THR A 338 2.21 13.56 -20.00
N THR A 339 2.57 12.28 -19.95
CA THR A 339 2.51 11.47 -18.74
C THR A 339 3.49 12.03 -17.69
N GLU A 340 2.97 12.39 -16.55
CA GLU A 340 3.78 12.96 -15.47
C GLU A 340 4.53 11.89 -14.67
N THR A 341 5.76 12.21 -14.25
CA THR A 341 6.58 11.42 -13.33
C THR A 341 6.68 12.05 -11.94
N PHE A 342 6.09 13.23 -11.80
CA PHE A 342 5.88 13.94 -10.55
C PHE A 342 4.45 14.47 -10.50
N ALA A 343 3.80 14.32 -9.37
CA ALA A 343 2.48 14.88 -9.11
C ALA A 343 2.40 15.44 -7.69
N ALA A 344 1.79 16.60 -7.54
CA ALA A 344 1.43 17.17 -6.26
C ALA A 344 0.01 17.74 -6.31
N ILE A 345 -0.77 17.52 -5.26
CA ILE A 345 -2.15 18.02 -5.12
C ILE A 345 -2.40 18.53 -3.70
N ALA A 346 -3.24 19.54 -3.59
CA ALA A 346 -3.74 20.06 -2.32
C ALA A 346 -5.21 19.66 -2.14
N LEU A 347 -5.49 19.00 -1.02
CA LEU A 347 -6.80 18.52 -0.65
C LEU A 347 -7.25 19.16 0.67
N GLU A 348 -8.55 19.22 0.88
CA GLU A 348 -9.14 19.56 2.17
C GLU A 348 -10.17 18.50 2.57
N VAL A 349 -10.32 18.30 3.88
CA VAL A 349 -11.32 17.40 4.45
C VAL A 349 -12.38 18.24 5.13
N ASP A 350 -13.59 18.21 4.58
CA ASP A 350 -14.73 18.99 5.05
C ASP A 350 -15.35 18.38 6.32
N SER A 351 -14.61 18.48 7.40
CA SER A 351 -14.99 17.98 8.72
C SER A 351 -14.63 18.99 9.81
N ARG A 352 -15.31 18.91 10.95
CA ARG A 352 -15.01 19.78 12.08
C ARG A 352 -13.56 19.66 12.56
N ARG A 353 -12.99 18.48 12.52
CA ARG A 353 -11.60 18.21 12.92
C ARG A 353 -10.59 18.91 12.00
N TRP A 354 -10.85 18.96 10.71
CA TRP A 354 -9.88 19.37 9.70
C TRP A 354 -10.23 20.65 8.93
N ALA A 355 -11.35 21.30 9.26
CA ALA A 355 -11.76 22.54 8.56
C ALA A 355 -10.62 23.55 8.50
N GLY A 356 -10.23 23.96 7.28
CA GLY A 356 -9.17 24.93 7.02
C GLY A 356 -7.74 24.38 7.13
N VAL A 357 -7.55 23.07 7.27
CA VAL A 357 -6.23 22.40 7.25
C VAL A 357 -6.03 21.75 5.88
N PRO A 358 -5.14 22.26 5.03
CA PRO A 358 -4.82 21.60 3.76
C PRO A 358 -3.95 20.36 3.98
N PHE A 359 -4.21 19.35 3.15
CA PHE A 359 -3.42 18.14 2.99
C PHE A 359 -2.68 18.23 1.66
N TYR A 360 -1.36 18.31 1.70
CA TYR A 360 -0.51 18.35 0.52
C TYR A 360 0.07 16.96 0.27
N LEU A 361 -0.32 16.35 -0.83
CA LEU A 361 0.17 15.04 -1.26
C LEU A 361 1.13 15.24 -2.42
N ARG A 362 2.33 14.64 -2.36
CA ARG A 362 3.25 14.62 -3.51
C ARG A 362 3.94 13.28 -3.67
N THR A 363 4.20 12.97 -4.93
CA THR A 363 5.02 11.82 -5.32
C THR A 363 5.85 12.16 -6.55
N GLY A 364 6.94 11.45 -6.75
CA GLY A 364 7.73 11.61 -7.98
C GLY A 364 8.90 10.64 -8.05
N LYS A 365 9.37 10.46 -9.29
CA LYS A 365 10.56 9.67 -9.61
C LYS A 365 11.78 10.57 -9.80
N ARG A 366 12.99 10.01 -9.70
CA ARG A 366 14.25 10.78 -9.77
C ARG A 366 14.30 11.97 -8.80
N LEU A 367 13.62 11.86 -7.65
CA LEU A 367 13.72 12.85 -6.58
C LEU A 367 15.00 12.65 -5.78
N GLY A 368 15.35 13.61 -4.92
CA GLY A 368 16.62 13.68 -4.22
C GLY A 368 17.00 12.44 -3.40
N ARG A 369 16.01 11.72 -2.88
CA ARG A 369 16.18 10.41 -2.24
C ARG A 369 14.88 9.64 -2.16
N ARG A 370 14.99 8.31 -1.96
CA ARG A 370 13.83 7.46 -1.67
C ARG A 370 13.34 7.70 -0.25
N VAL A 371 12.07 8.13 -0.09
CA VAL A 371 11.46 8.33 1.22
C VAL A 371 9.94 8.30 1.13
N THR A 372 9.30 7.74 2.15
CA THR A 372 7.86 7.94 2.40
C THR A 372 7.70 8.45 3.81
N GLU A 373 7.12 9.65 3.95
CA GLU A 373 6.86 10.25 5.25
C GLU A 373 5.53 11.03 5.26
N ILE A 374 4.98 11.17 6.46
CA ILE A 374 3.81 11.99 6.75
C ILE A 374 4.24 13.01 7.79
N ALA A 375 4.06 14.30 7.51
CA ALA A 375 4.40 15.37 8.43
C ALA A 375 3.14 16.17 8.80
N LEU A 376 2.80 16.17 10.08
CA LEU A 376 1.85 17.11 10.66
C LEU A 376 2.64 18.33 11.11
N VAL A 377 2.44 19.46 10.46
CA VAL A 377 3.08 20.73 10.80
C VAL A 377 2.10 21.54 11.66
N PHE A 378 2.54 21.89 12.85
CA PHE A 378 1.69 22.60 13.81
C PHE A 378 1.70 24.12 13.57
N LYS A 379 0.65 24.79 13.99
CA LYS A 379 0.57 26.25 13.98
C LYS A 379 1.70 26.85 14.81
N ARG A 380 2.17 28.01 14.42
CA ARG A 380 3.11 28.76 15.25
C ARG A 380 2.47 29.14 16.58
N ALA A 381 3.26 29.19 17.63
CA ALA A 381 2.80 29.73 18.89
C ALA A 381 2.25 31.16 18.67
N PRO A 382 1.04 31.47 19.18
CA PRO A 382 0.40 32.77 18.93
C PRO A 382 1.18 33.95 19.58
N HIS A 383 2.00 33.64 20.56
CA HIS A 383 2.88 34.58 21.23
C HIS A 383 4.15 33.85 21.70
N LEU A 384 5.29 34.48 21.48
CA LEU A 384 6.60 34.02 22.00
C LEU A 384 7.12 35.14 22.94
N PRO A 385 7.41 34.84 24.22
CA PRO A 385 7.93 35.81 25.19
C PRO A 385 9.45 36.01 25.04
N PHE A 386 10.01 35.68 23.86
CA PHE A 386 11.41 35.78 23.55
C PHE A 386 11.67 36.89 22.54
N ASP A 387 12.82 37.56 22.63
CA ASP A 387 13.23 38.49 21.59
C ASP A 387 13.36 37.78 20.23
N GLN A 388 13.02 38.51 19.18
CA GLN A 388 13.00 37.96 17.81
C GLN A 388 14.34 37.34 17.40
N THR A 389 15.44 37.95 17.82
CA THR A 389 16.79 37.42 17.56
C THR A 389 17.09 36.10 18.29
N MET A 390 16.38 35.81 19.38
CA MET A 390 16.54 34.55 20.13
C MET A 390 15.79 33.36 19.52
N THR A 391 14.89 33.63 18.59
CA THR A 391 14.02 32.65 17.95
C THR A 391 14.10 32.67 16.42
N GLU A 392 15.12 33.33 15.86
CA GLU A 392 15.29 33.53 14.41
C GLU A 392 15.32 32.20 13.64
N GLU A 393 15.95 31.17 14.23
CA GLU A 393 16.07 29.83 13.65
C GLU A 393 14.93 28.87 14.06
N LEU A 394 13.89 29.37 14.79
CA LEU A 394 12.82 28.52 15.26
C LEU A 394 11.76 28.29 14.16
N SER A 395 11.63 27.05 13.74
CA SER A 395 10.60 26.61 12.80
C SER A 395 9.29 26.23 13.53
N GLN A 396 8.24 25.91 12.76
CA GLN A 396 7.05 25.32 13.32
C GLN A 396 7.35 23.93 13.88
N ASN A 397 6.72 23.57 14.99
CA ASN A 397 6.77 22.19 15.49
C ASN A 397 6.19 21.24 14.45
N ALA A 398 6.72 20.03 14.38
CA ALA A 398 6.24 19.03 13.45
C ALA A 398 6.35 17.62 14.05
N LEU A 399 5.31 16.82 13.83
CA LEU A 399 5.33 15.39 14.05
C LEU A 399 5.48 14.71 12.69
N VAL A 400 6.57 13.97 12.51
CA VAL A 400 6.90 13.29 11.27
C VAL A 400 6.86 11.79 11.47
N ILE A 401 5.98 11.11 10.75
CA ILE A 401 5.89 9.65 10.71
C ILE A 401 6.68 9.19 9.49
N ARG A 402 7.80 8.51 9.72
CA ARG A 402 8.68 7.97 8.67
C ARG A 402 8.26 6.53 8.37
N VAL A 403 7.73 6.31 7.16
CA VAL A 403 7.23 5.00 6.72
C VAL A 403 8.35 4.16 6.12
N GLN A 404 9.27 4.80 5.38
CA GLN A 404 10.47 4.17 4.80
C GLN A 404 11.48 5.23 4.34
N PRO A 405 12.79 4.90 4.25
CA PRO A 405 13.43 3.64 4.60
C PRO A 405 13.67 3.50 6.10
N ASP A 406 13.83 4.63 6.82
CA ASP A 406 14.16 4.68 8.24
C ASP A 406 12.85 4.77 9.06
N GLU A 407 12.28 3.63 9.38
CA GLU A 407 10.99 3.51 10.05
C GLU A 407 11.01 4.13 11.45
N GLY A 408 10.08 5.07 11.72
CA GLY A 408 10.03 5.72 13.02
C GLY A 408 9.16 6.98 13.08
N ILE A 409 9.30 7.71 14.19
CA ILE A 409 8.58 8.96 14.46
C ILE A 409 9.60 10.00 14.93
N THR A 410 9.52 11.21 14.38
CA THR A 410 10.32 12.36 14.79
C THR A 410 9.39 13.47 15.27
N LEU A 411 9.60 13.96 16.48
CA LEU A 411 8.97 15.18 17.00
C LEU A 411 10.00 16.31 16.97
N ARG A 412 9.76 17.35 16.15
CA ARG A 412 10.55 18.58 16.12
C ARG A 412 9.94 19.64 17.02
N PHE A 413 10.75 20.22 17.90
CA PHE A 413 10.33 21.27 18.82
C PHE A 413 11.49 22.19 19.21
N GLY A 414 11.19 23.38 19.76
CA GLY A 414 12.20 24.31 20.20
C GLY A 414 12.79 23.93 21.56
N SER A 415 14.12 24.05 21.70
CA SER A 415 14.82 23.86 22.96
C SER A 415 15.86 24.94 23.16
N LYS A 416 16.09 25.30 24.43
CA LYS A 416 17.13 26.28 24.80
C LYS A 416 18.52 25.76 24.47
N VAL A 417 19.30 26.58 23.78
CA VAL A 417 20.71 26.31 23.56
C VAL A 417 21.49 26.41 24.88
N PRO A 418 22.39 25.46 25.21
CA PRO A 418 23.21 25.58 26.40
C PRO A 418 24.06 26.88 26.41
N GLY A 419 24.05 27.60 27.51
CA GLY A 419 24.75 28.88 27.64
C GLY A 419 24.00 29.89 28.50
N SER A 420 24.53 31.12 28.57
CA SER A 420 23.96 32.22 29.38
C SER A 420 22.79 32.95 28.71
N SER A 421 22.68 32.86 27.38
CA SER A 421 21.57 33.46 26.60
C SER A 421 20.33 32.57 26.57
N MET A 422 19.15 33.15 26.35
CA MET A 422 17.88 32.44 26.14
C MET A 422 17.61 32.13 24.65
N GLU A 423 18.66 31.79 23.92
CA GLU A 423 18.54 31.35 22.52
C GLU A 423 17.79 30.01 22.42
N VAL A 424 16.82 29.92 21.50
CA VAL A 424 16.00 28.72 21.26
C VAL A 424 16.21 28.25 19.82
N ARG A 425 16.52 26.98 19.66
CA ARG A 425 16.69 26.32 18.35
C ARG A 425 15.84 25.06 18.24
N ASP A 426 15.58 24.65 17.01
CA ASP A 426 14.91 23.37 16.72
C ASP A 426 15.77 22.19 17.17
N VAL A 427 15.15 21.23 17.83
CA VAL A 427 15.70 19.92 18.17
C VAL A 427 14.71 18.83 17.79
N ASN A 428 15.21 17.62 17.61
CA ASN A 428 14.42 16.45 17.30
C ASN A 428 14.43 15.45 18.46
N MET A 429 13.26 14.87 18.72
CA MET A 429 13.12 13.66 19.52
C MET A 429 12.72 12.53 18.57
N ASP A 430 13.57 11.52 18.46
CA ASP A 430 13.41 10.43 17.50
C ASP A 430 13.08 9.11 18.20
N PHE A 431 12.04 8.46 17.69
CA PHE A 431 11.75 7.07 17.92
C PHE A 431 12.08 6.29 16.64
N SER A 432 12.83 5.20 16.76
CA SER A 432 13.18 4.31 15.65
C SER A 432 12.72 2.88 15.96
N TYR A 433 12.00 2.27 15.03
CA TYR A 433 11.51 0.89 15.19
C TYR A 433 12.64 -0.11 15.37
N GLY A 434 13.68 -0.05 14.54
CA GLY A 434 14.82 -0.96 14.61
C GLY A 434 15.65 -0.87 15.89
N GLN A 435 15.51 0.23 16.65
CA GLN A 435 16.15 0.38 17.95
C GLN A 435 15.27 -0.05 19.12
N ALA A 436 13.95 0.15 18.97
CA ALA A 436 12.99 -0.12 20.04
C ALA A 436 12.52 -1.58 20.07
N PHE A 437 12.44 -2.23 18.91
CA PHE A 437 12.01 -3.61 18.77
C PHE A 437 13.13 -4.44 18.14
N THR A 438 13.43 -5.59 18.73
CA THR A 438 14.45 -6.53 18.23
C THR A 438 13.94 -7.42 17.11
N GLU A 439 12.64 -7.45 16.90
CA GLU A 439 11.98 -8.24 15.86
C GLU A 439 12.03 -7.48 14.53
N SER A 440 12.43 -8.18 13.47
CA SER A 440 12.34 -7.62 12.13
C SER A 440 10.88 -7.58 11.69
N SER A 441 10.41 -6.41 11.23
CA SER A 441 9.07 -6.28 10.64
C SER A 441 8.89 -7.28 9.49
N PRO A 442 7.78 -8.04 9.46
CA PRO A 442 7.47 -8.89 8.31
C PRO A 442 7.34 -8.05 7.03
N GLU A 443 7.55 -8.67 5.90
CA GLU A 443 7.31 -8.01 4.61
C GLU A 443 5.81 -7.79 4.42
N ALA A 444 5.41 -6.70 3.78
CA ALA A 444 4.00 -6.36 3.63
C ALA A 444 3.17 -7.48 2.98
N TYR A 445 3.73 -8.18 1.98
CA TYR A 445 3.04 -9.30 1.33
C TYR A 445 2.91 -10.54 2.22
N GLU A 446 3.84 -10.81 3.14
CA GLU A 446 3.67 -11.86 4.16
C GLU A 446 2.40 -11.58 4.98
N ARG A 447 2.26 -10.34 5.47
CA ARG A 447 1.11 -9.93 6.25
C ARG A 447 -0.19 -10.03 5.45
N LEU A 448 -0.21 -9.46 4.24
CA LEU A 448 -1.42 -9.42 3.41
C LEU A 448 -1.87 -10.83 2.96
N ILE A 449 -0.94 -11.72 2.60
CA ILE A 449 -1.30 -13.11 2.25
C ILE A 449 -1.88 -13.83 3.48
N LEU A 450 -1.28 -13.66 4.65
CA LEU A 450 -1.81 -14.25 5.87
C LEU A 450 -3.22 -13.73 6.18
N ASP A 451 -3.45 -12.42 6.08
CA ASP A 451 -4.76 -11.82 6.33
C ASP A 451 -5.82 -12.30 5.31
N VAL A 452 -5.45 -12.51 4.04
CA VAL A 452 -6.33 -13.16 3.05
C VAL A 452 -6.72 -14.56 3.51
N LEU A 453 -5.75 -15.38 3.94
CA LEU A 453 -6.01 -16.75 4.37
C LEU A 453 -6.81 -16.81 5.68
N LEU A 454 -6.67 -15.83 6.56
CA LEU A 454 -7.44 -15.66 7.77
C LEU A 454 -8.85 -15.08 7.53
N GLY A 455 -9.06 -14.39 6.42
CA GLY A 455 -10.30 -13.63 6.15
C GLY A 455 -10.38 -12.34 6.94
N GLU A 456 -9.25 -11.67 7.12
CA GLU A 456 -9.12 -10.41 7.86
C GLU A 456 -8.99 -9.22 6.88
N PRO A 457 -10.09 -8.52 6.54
CA PRO A 457 -10.07 -7.50 5.49
C PRO A 457 -9.67 -6.10 5.98
N SER A 458 -9.19 -5.92 7.22
CA SER A 458 -8.90 -4.60 7.81
C SER A 458 -7.88 -3.78 7.02
N LEU A 459 -6.93 -4.43 6.34
CA LEU A 459 -5.86 -3.77 5.58
C LEU A 459 -6.14 -3.67 4.07
N PHE A 460 -7.37 -4.01 3.65
CA PHE A 460 -7.72 -4.02 2.23
C PHE A 460 -8.78 -2.95 1.93
N PRO A 461 -8.52 -2.09 0.93
CA PRO A 461 -9.53 -1.13 0.51
C PRO A 461 -10.80 -1.81 -0.04
N VAL A 462 -11.95 -1.26 0.32
CA VAL A 462 -13.23 -1.70 -0.23
C VAL A 462 -13.61 -0.89 -1.47
N ASN A 463 -14.61 -1.35 -2.23
CA ASN A 463 -15.13 -0.67 -3.42
C ASN A 463 -15.32 0.83 -3.23
N ALA A 464 -16.01 1.21 -2.15
CA ALA A 464 -16.32 2.61 -1.87
C ALA A 464 -15.06 3.47 -1.71
N GLU A 465 -14.02 2.94 -1.08
CA GLU A 465 -12.74 3.68 -0.91
C GLU A 465 -12.05 3.88 -2.25
N VAL A 466 -12.01 2.87 -3.11
CA VAL A 466 -11.42 2.95 -4.46
C VAL A 466 -12.17 3.98 -5.32
N GLU A 467 -13.50 3.92 -5.35
CA GLU A 467 -14.33 4.82 -6.13
C GLU A 467 -14.24 6.27 -5.63
N LEU A 468 -14.23 6.48 -4.31
CA LEU A 468 -14.04 7.81 -3.73
C LEU A 468 -12.65 8.37 -4.03
N SER A 469 -11.61 7.54 -4.02
CA SER A 469 -10.26 7.96 -4.39
C SER A 469 -10.19 8.43 -5.84
N TRP A 470 -10.86 7.75 -6.77
CA TRP A 470 -10.98 8.20 -8.16
C TRP A 470 -11.81 9.48 -8.28
N LYS A 471 -12.93 9.59 -7.57
CA LYS A 471 -13.75 10.81 -7.54
C LYS A 471 -12.95 12.05 -7.08
N ILE A 472 -11.96 11.85 -6.21
CA ILE A 472 -11.05 12.93 -5.78
C ILE A 472 -10.04 13.26 -6.90
N LEU A 473 -9.48 12.25 -7.56
CA LEU A 473 -8.37 12.44 -8.49
C LEU A 473 -8.81 12.80 -9.93
N ASP A 474 -9.92 12.25 -10.44
CA ASP A 474 -10.36 12.45 -11.81
C ASP A 474 -10.45 13.93 -12.24
N PRO A 475 -11.02 14.85 -11.42
CA PRO A 475 -11.05 16.27 -11.78
C PRO A 475 -9.67 16.87 -12.00
N VAL A 476 -8.65 16.41 -11.28
CA VAL A 476 -7.26 16.84 -11.44
C VAL A 476 -6.68 16.33 -12.76
N LEU A 477 -6.91 15.05 -13.07
CA LEU A 477 -6.44 14.43 -14.31
C LEU A 477 -7.09 15.05 -15.54
N GLU A 478 -8.40 15.31 -15.49
CA GLU A 478 -9.15 16.00 -16.54
C GLU A 478 -8.63 17.44 -16.74
N HIS A 479 -8.40 18.17 -15.64
CA HIS A 479 -7.80 19.49 -15.70
C HIS A 479 -6.42 19.46 -16.35
N TRP A 480 -5.56 18.51 -15.98
CA TRP A 480 -4.24 18.36 -16.58
C TRP A 480 -4.28 17.94 -18.06
N ALA A 481 -5.22 17.11 -18.45
CA ALA A 481 -5.40 16.71 -19.83
C ALA A 481 -5.81 17.90 -20.74
N ALA A 482 -6.63 18.81 -20.19
CA ALA A 482 -7.12 19.99 -20.90
C ALA A 482 -6.11 21.16 -20.91
N ASN A 483 -5.18 21.21 -19.95
CA ASN A 483 -4.36 22.40 -19.70
C ASN A 483 -2.86 22.10 -19.68
N GLY A 484 -2.16 22.59 -20.68
CA GLY A 484 -0.69 22.66 -20.73
C GLY A 484 0.03 21.31 -20.80
N LYS A 485 1.33 21.38 -20.57
CA LYS A 485 2.25 20.23 -20.51
C LYS A 485 2.83 20.13 -19.09
N PRO A 486 3.33 18.94 -18.69
CA PRO A 486 4.08 18.81 -17.43
C PRO A 486 5.31 19.72 -17.44
N ASP A 487 5.64 20.31 -16.29
CA ASP A 487 6.87 21.08 -16.10
C ASP A 487 8.09 20.17 -16.10
N GLY A 488 9.25 20.66 -16.58
CA GLY A 488 10.52 19.97 -16.40
C GLY A 488 11.03 20.10 -14.96
N TYR A 489 11.67 19.06 -14.43
CA TYR A 489 12.48 19.16 -13.22
C TYR A 489 13.77 18.32 -13.33
N GLU A 490 14.88 18.88 -12.88
CA GLU A 490 16.16 18.20 -12.90
C GLU A 490 16.15 16.97 -11.98
N SER A 491 16.68 15.84 -12.46
CA SER A 491 16.87 14.63 -11.65
C SER A 491 17.71 14.90 -10.42
N GLY A 492 17.36 14.32 -9.27
CA GLY A 492 18.00 14.55 -7.97
C GLY A 492 17.47 15.77 -7.21
N THR A 493 16.54 16.54 -7.79
CA THR A 493 15.83 17.64 -7.09
C THR A 493 14.55 17.16 -6.39
N TRP A 494 13.76 18.07 -5.85
CA TRP A 494 12.49 17.74 -5.17
C TRP A 494 11.25 18.03 -6.00
N GLY A 495 11.36 18.04 -7.32
CA GLY A 495 10.25 18.24 -8.25
C GLY A 495 10.26 19.61 -8.92
N PRO A 496 9.22 19.92 -9.70
CA PRO A 496 9.14 21.15 -10.47
C PRO A 496 8.90 22.37 -9.57
N ARG A 497 9.28 23.54 -10.10
CA ARG A 497 9.10 24.83 -9.41
C ARG A 497 7.65 25.12 -9.08
N SER A 498 6.71 24.73 -9.94
CA SER A 498 5.27 24.88 -9.70
C SER A 498 4.81 24.23 -8.40
N ALA A 499 5.41 23.09 -8.02
CA ALA A 499 5.11 22.44 -6.75
C ALA A 499 5.58 23.26 -5.53
N GLU A 500 6.73 23.94 -5.61
CA GLU A 500 7.18 24.86 -4.55
C GLU A 500 6.28 26.10 -4.46
N GLU A 501 5.90 26.68 -5.61
CA GLU A 501 5.02 27.84 -5.70
C GLU A 501 3.62 27.56 -5.13
N MET A 502 3.12 26.32 -5.28
CA MET A 502 1.83 25.90 -4.73
C MET A 502 1.75 26.11 -3.20
N LEU A 503 2.78 25.79 -2.44
CA LEU A 503 2.82 26.01 -1.00
C LEU A 503 3.23 27.44 -0.65
N ALA A 504 4.14 28.04 -1.42
CA ALA A 504 4.66 29.39 -1.16
C ALA A 504 3.56 30.47 -1.21
N ARG A 505 2.52 30.30 -2.04
CA ARG A 505 1.34 31.18 -2.08
C ARG A 505 0.64 31.33 -0.73
N HIS A 506 0.75 30.31 0.11
CA HIS A 506 0.17 30.25 1.45
C HIS A 506 1.22 30.44 2.57
N GLY A 507 2.44 30.91 2.22
CA GLY A 507 3.53 31.09 3.17
C GLY A 507 4.09 29.79 3.75
N ARG A 508 3.92 28.67 3.04
CA ARG A 508 4.35 27.33 3.43
C ARG A 508 5.47 26.84 2.50
N THR A 509 6.18 25.84 2.95
CA THR A 509 7.24 25.17 2.15
C THR A 509 7.12 23.67 2.29
N TRP A 510 7.53 22.96 1.25
CA TRP A 510 7.69 21.52 1.36
C TRP A 510 8.79 21.17 2.36
N ARG A 511 8.49 20.22 3.20
CA ARG A 511 9.52 19.56 3.98
C ARG A 511 10.47 18.84 3.00
N ARG A 512 11.77 18.96 3.27
CA ARG A 512 12.83 18.18 2.59
C ARG A 512 13.28 17.11 3.58
N PRO A 513 12.87 15.83 3.37
CA PRO A 513 13.16 14.73 4.29
C PRO A 513 14.65 14.45 4.46
#